data_80677c22e5e9b6964351c35159d29aab
#
_entry.id   80677c22e5e9b6964351c35159d29aab
#
_cell.length_a   1.000
_cell.length_b   1.000
_cell.length_c   1.000
_cell.angle_alpha   90.00
_cell.angle_beta   90.00
_cell.angle_gamma   90.00
#
_symmetry.space_group_name_H-M   'P 1'
#
loop_
_entity.id
_entity.type
_entity.pdbx_description
1 polymer ?
#
loop_
_entity_poly.entity_id
_entity_poly.type
_entity_poly.pdbx_seq_one_letter_code
_entity_poly.pdbx_strand_id
1 'polypeptide(L)'
;MFSGCSKQDDYPKTRDIDYTVVTGSEIPQELRKMIRERKENAFELSFSCEGELYIVKGYGKQLSPDFSITVNELYLSDNYIVFDTELYGPKQKSTSKAKSYPYIVVKTEYINKTIAFK
;
A
#
# COMPACT_ATOMS: atom_id res chain seq x y z
N MET A 1 -15.35 -9.84 29.41
CA MET A 1 -15.16 -9.79 28.93
C MET A 1 -14.68 -9.48 28.37
N PHE A 2 -14.29 -9.47 28.05
CA PHE A 2 -13.87 -9.23 27.41
C PHE A 2 -13.42 -8.86 26.60
N SER A 3 -13.33 -8.64 26.35
CA SER A 3 -12.93 -8.44 25.70
C SER A 3 -12.57 -8.32 24.89
N GLY A 4 -12.47 -8.22 24.62
CA GLY A 4 -12.00 -8.18 23.87
C GLY A 4 -11.74 -7.96 23.03
N CYS A 5 -11.88 -8.00 23.04
CA CYS A 5 -11.65 -7.81 22.23
C CYS A 5 -11.44 -7.46 21.31
N SER A 6 -11.34 -7.32 21.33
CA SER A 6 -11.12 -7.09 20.50
C SER A 6 -10.58 -6.74 19.67
N LYS A 7 -10.13 -6.88 19.54
CA LYS A 7 -9.67 -6.53 18.73
C LYS A 7 -9.89 -6.50 17.64
N GLN A 8 -10.10 -6.74 17.79
CA GLN A 8 -10.56 -6.96 16.85
C GLN A 8 -10.85 -6.28 15.70
N ASP A 9 -11.45 -6.70 14.80
CA ASP A 9 -11.45 -6.02 13.54
C ASP A 9 -12.42 -4.89 13.54
N ASP A 10 -11.92 -3.69 13.44
CA ASP A 10 -12.71 -2.49 13.56
C ASP A 10 -13.23 -1.98 12.23
N TYR A 11 -13.01 -2.73 11.13
CA TYR A 11 -13.37 -2.26 9.81
C TYR A 11 -14.19 -3.33 9.07
N PRO A 12 -15.49 -3.44 9.40
CA PRO A 12 -16.31 -4.43 8.73
C PRO A 12 -16.47 -4.09 7.25
N LYS A 13 -16.29 -5.08 6.42
CA LYS A 13 -16.31 -4.90 4.97
C LYS A 13 -17.72 -4.63 4.45
N THR A 14 -17.87 -3.54 3.69
CA THR A 14 -19.07 -3.25 2.94
C THR A 14 -18.98 -3.88 1.55
N ARG A 15 -17.86 -3.68 0.86
CA ARG A 15 -17.61 -4.30 -0.44
C ARG A 15 -16.14 -4.21 -0.79
N ASP A 16 -15.71 -5.10 -1.65
CA ASP A 16 -14.35 -5.00 -2.21
C ASP A 16 -14.30 -3.84 -3.19
N ILE A 17 -13.12 -3.25 -3.33
CA ILE A 17 -12.87 -2.16 -4.25
C ILE A 17 -12.05 -2.68 -5.42
N ASP A 18 -12.51 -2.42 -6.64
CA ASP A 18 -11.74 -2.75 -7.83
C ASP A 18 -10.54 -1.82 -7.92
N TYR A 19 -9.39 -2.38 -8.24
CA TYR A 19 -8.16 -1.61 -8.32
C TYR A 19 -7.23 -2.19 -9.38
N THR A 20 -6.28 -1.36 -9.79
CA THR A 20 -5.22 -1.77 -10.70
C THR A 20 -3.89 -1.43 -10.05
N VAL A 21 -2.94 -2.36 -10.06
CA VAL A 21 -1.58 -2.05 -9.64
C VAL A 21 -0.91 -1.32 -10.80
N VAL A 22 -0.36 -0.15 -10.51
CA VAL A 22 0.27 0.68 -11.55
C VAL A 22 1.75 0.86 -11.27
N THR A 23 2.54 0.98 -12.33
CA THR A 23 3.99 1.14 -12.22
C THR A 23 4.48 2.13 -13.27
N GLY A 24 5.68 2.64 -13.05
CA GLY A 24 6.38 3.46 -14.03
C GLY A 24 5.57 4.67 -14.47
N SER A 25 5.42 4.83 -15.77
CA SER A 25 4.75 5.99 -16.33
C SER A 25 3.25 6.01 -16.09
N GLU A 26 2.68 4.91 -15.61
CA GLU A 26 1.27 4.88 -15.21
C GLU A 26 1.02 5.65 -13.92
N ILE A 27 2.07 5.94 -13.17
CA ILE A 27 1.97 6.70 -11.94
C ILE A 27 2.13 8.18 -12.29
N PRO A 28 1.20 9.06 -11.84
CA PRO A 28 1.34 10.48 -12.12
C PRO A 28 2.70 11.03 -11.69
N GLN A 29 3.22 11.94 -12.49
CA GLN A 29 4.58 12.46 -12.28
C GLN A 29 4.77 13.06 -10.89
N GLU A 30 3.78 13.82 -10.41
CA GLU A 30 3.87 14.40 -9.08
C GLU A 30 3.95 13.33 -8.00
N LEU A 31 3.16 12.27 -8.17
CA LEU A 31 3.18 11.16 -7.21
C LEU A 31 4.51 10.44 -7.24
N ARG A 32 5.09 10.24 -8.44
CA ARG A 32 6.42 9.62 -8.52
C ARG A 32 7.47 10.42 -7.76
N LYS A 33 7.37 11.74 -7.84
CA LYS A 33 8.29 12.62 -7.11
C LYS A 33 8.13 12.45 -5.60
N MET A 34 6.88 12.40 -5.13
CA MET A 34 6.61 12.21 -3.71
C MET A 34 7.17 10.88 -3.21
N ILE A 35 7.01 9.82 -4.01
CA ILE A 35 7.54 8.50 -3.65
C ILE A 35 9.06 8.55 -3.54
N ARG A 36 9.73 9.17 -4.52
CA ARG A 36 11.20 9.28 -4.49
C ARG A 36 11.69 9.98 -3.23
N GLU A 37 10.93 10.95 -2.76
CA GLU A 37 11.32 11.71 -1.58
C GLU A 37 11.12 10.95 -0.27
N ARG A 38 10.29 9.90 -0.29
CA ARG A 38 9.89 9.19 0.93
C ARG A 38 10.41 7.76 1.02
N LYS A 39 10.92 7.20 -0.05
CA LYS A 39 11.14 5.75 -0.15
C LYS A 39 12.19 5.19 0.81
N GLU A 40 13.06 6.04 1.36
CA GLU A 40 14.08 5.58 2.31
C GLU A 40 13.47 5.00 3.58
N ASN A 41 12.32 5.50 3.96
CA ASN A 41 11.61 5.04 5.17
C ASN A 41 10.27 4.44 4.77
N ALA A 42 9.69 3.64 5.65
CA ALA A 42 8.33 3.17 5.43
C ALA A 42 7.40 4.37 5.37
N PHE A 43 6.44 4.33 4.46
CA PHE A 43 5.52 5.45 4.30
C PHE A 43 4.18 4.99 3.74
N GLU A 44 3.17 5.84 3.94
CA GLU A 44 1.82 5.64 3.45
C GLU A 44 1.36 6.94 2.84
N LEU A 45 0.69 6.87 1.69
CA LEU A 45 0.39 8.06 0.92
C LEU A 45 -0.85 7.84 0.08
N SER A 46 -1.66 8.88 -0.08
CA SER A 46 -2.74 8.86 -1.04
C SER A 46 -2.64 10.10 -1.91
N PHE A 47 -3.14 9.98 -3.13
CA PHE A 47 -3.03 11.04 -4.12
C PHE A 47 -4.23 10.94 -5.05
N SER A 48 -4.99 12.00 -5.21
CA SER A 48 -6.12 11.98 -6.13
C SER A 48 -5.83 12.84 -7.35
N CYS A 49 -6.24 12.36 -8.50
CA CYS A 49 -5.96 13.02 -9.77
C CYS A 49 -7.00 12.58 -10.79
N GLU A 50 -7.70 13.53 -11.39
CA GLU A 50 -8.63 13.29 -12.49
C GLU A 50 -9.64 12.18 -12.21
N GLY A 51 -10.24 12.22 -11.02
CA GLY A 51 -11.27 11.26 -10.66
C GLY A 51 -10.75 9.91 -10.21
N GLU A 52 -9.43 9.75 -10.13
CA GLU A 52 -8.79 8.53 -9.66
C GLU A 52 -8.15 8.74 -8.31
N LEU A 53 -8.11 7.70 -7.52
CA LEU A 53 -7.42 7.70 -6.24
C LEU A 53 -6.25 6.72 -6.32
N TYR A 54 -5.07 7.21 -5.98
CA TYR A 54 -3.86 6.39 -5.92
C TYR A 54 -3.51 6.18 -4.45
N ILE A 55 -3.27 4.95 -4.07
CA ILE A 55 -2.90 4.60 -2.69
C ILE A 55 -1.54 3.93 -2.74
N VAL A 56 -0.63 4.41 -1.91
CA VAL A 56 0.76 3.96 -1.92
C VAL A 56 1.15 3.43 -0.56
N LYS A 57 1.79 2.27 -0.55
CA LYS A 57 2.42 1.73 0.66
C LYS A 57 3.87 1.43 0.35
N GLY A 58 4.78 2.07 1.09
CA GLY A 58 6.20 1.83 0.97
C GLY A 58 6.74 1.21 2.23
N TYR A 59 7.70 0.32 2.08
CA TYR A 59 8.26 -0.44 3.20
C TYR A 59 9.66 0.01 3.61
N GLY A 60 10.17 1.07 2.94
CA GLY A 60 11.48 1.59 3.29
C GLY A 60 12.61 0.77 2.72
N LYS A 61 13.82 1.16 3.07
CA LYS A 61 15.02 0.52 2.55
C LYS A 61 15.14 -0.91 3.05
N GLN A 62 15.40 -1.83 2.13
CA GLN A 62 15.70 -3.22 2.42
C GLN A 62 17.12 -3.51 1.97
N LEU A 63 17.75 -4.49 2.59
CA LEU A 63 19.15 -4.78 2.37
C LEU A 63 19.38 -5.81 1.25
N SER A 64 18.34 -6.12 0.50
CA SER A 64 18.44 -7.05 -0.63
C SER A 64 17.40 -6.63 -1.68
N PRO A 65 17.60 -7.03 -2.94
CA PRO A 65 16.69 -6.61 -4.01
C PRO A 65 15.45 -7.51 -4.17
N ASP A 66 15.37 -8.62 -3.46
CA ASP A 66 14.40 -9.66 -3.78
C ASP A 66 13.17 -9.63 -2.89
N PHE A 67 12.58 -8.45 -2.74
CA PHE A 67 11.36 -8.27 -1.97
C PHE A 67 10.18 -8.05 -2.90
N SER A 68 9.01 -8.56 -2.49
CA SER A 68 7.78 -8.34 -3.23
C SER A 68 6.67 -7.95 -2.27
N ILE A 69 5.65 -7.29 -2.79
CA ILE A 69 4.51 -6.83 -2.00
C ILE A 69 3.25 -7.46 -2.55
N THR A 70 2.44 -8.00 -1.66
CA THR A 70 1.14 -8.56 -2.00
C THR A 70 0.05 -7.67 -1.44
N VAL A 71 -0.97 -7.41 -2.22
CA VAL A 71 -2.19 -6.77 -1.74
C VAL A 71 -3.09 -7.88 -1.24
N ASN A 72 -3.27 -7.96 0.06
CA ASN A 72 -4.16 -8.97 0.64
C ASN A 72 -5.61 -8.57 0.46
N GLU A 73 -5.92 -7.31 0.74
CA GLU A 73 -7.27 -6.81 0.59
C GLU A 73 -7.27 -5.32 0.30
N LEU A 74 -8.24 -4.89 -0.47
CA LEU A 74 -8.58 -3.48 -0.62
C LEU A 74 -10.09 -3.41 -0.63
N TYR A 75 -10.68 -2.83 0.40
CA TYR A 75 -12.13 -2.87 0.53
C TYR A 75 -12.65 -1.62 1.21
N LEU A 76 -13.95 -1.43 1.06
CA LEU A 76 -14.68 -0.30 1.64
C LEU A 76 -15.33 -0.72 2.94
N SER A 77 -15.11 0.07 3.96
CA SER A 77 -15.83 0.00 5.22
C SER A 77 -16.74 1.22 5.29
N ASP A 78 -17.55 1.32 6.34
CA ASP A 78 -18.46 2.46 6.47
C ASP A 78 -17.74 3.80 6.41
N ASN A 79 -16.62 3.89 7.09
CA ASN A 79 -15.89 5.17 7.22
C ASN A 79 -14.48 5.13 6.65
N TYR A 80 -14.06 4.00 6.09
CA TYR A 80 -12.68 3.83 5.69
C TYR A 80 -12.55 3.07 4.39
N ILE A 81 -11.45 3.33 3.71
CA ILE A 81 -10.93 2.45 2.67
C ILE A 81 -9.82 1.66 3.37
N VAL A 82 -9.95 0.34 3.40
CA VAL A 82 -8.97 -0.51 4.10
C VAL A 82 -8.03 -1.12 3.08
N PHE A 83 -6.74 -0.85 3.24
CA PHE A 83 -5.70 -1.31 2.33
C PHE A 83 -4.71 -2.16 3.12
N ASP A 84 -4.77 -3.46 2.87
CA ASP A 84 -3.97 -4.45 3.60
C ASP A 84 -2.94 -5.04 2.65
N THR A 85 -1.66 -4.81 2.96
CA THR A 85 -0.55 -5.32 2.15
C THR A 85 0.40 -6.10 3.03
N GLU A 86 1.26 -6.87 2.37
CA GLU A 86 2.26 -7.66 3.05
C GLU A 86 3.55 -7.69 2.25
N LEU A 87 4.67 -7.56 2.95
CA LEU A 87 5.99 -7.59 2.33
C LEU A 87 6.57 -8.99 2.49
N TYR A 88 7.04 -9.57 1.38
CA TYR A 88 7.69 -10.87 1.39
C TYR A 88 9.14 -10.71 0.97
N GLY A 89 10.03 -11.26 1.76
CA GLY A 89 11.44 -11.29 1.43
C GLY A 89 11.79 -12.51 0.59
N PRO A 90 13.04 -12.63 0.20
CA PRO A 90 13.49 -13.77 -0.60
C PRO A 90 13.42 -15.06 0.21
N LYS A 91 13.09 -16.15 -0.47
CA LYS A 91 13.04 -17.48 0.17
C LYS A 91 14.42 -17.96 0.51
N GLN A 92 15.43 -17.56 -0.25
CA GLN A 92 16.81 -17.92 -0.01
C GLN A 92 17.61 -16.66 0.23
N LYS A 93 18.65 -16.78 1.04
CA LYS A 93 19.52 -15.67 1.31
C LYS A 93 20.11 -15.15 0.02
N SER A 94 19.92 -13.87 -0.26
CA SER A 94 20.48 -13.27 -1.45
C SER A 94 21.97 -13.06 -1.30
N THR A 95 22.71 -13.31 -2.39
CA THR A 95 24.13 -12.99 -2.44
C THR A 95 24.36 -11.55 -2.88
N SER A 96 23.33 -10.90 -3.43
CA SER A 96 23.44 -9.50 -3.83
C SER A 96 23.41 -8.59 -2.61
N LYS A 97 24.23 -7.58 -2.62
CA LYS A 97 24.24 -6.56 -1.57
C LYS A 97 23.53 -5.29 -2.02
N ALA A 98 22.86 -5.34 -3.16
CA ALA A 98 22.09 -4.19 -3.63
C ALA A 98 20.91 -3.94 -2.70
N LYS A 99 20.66 -2.69 -2.42
CA LYS A 99 19.53 -2.28 -1.60
C LYS A 99 18.30 -2.12 -2.48
N SER A 100 17.13 -2.21 -1.88
CA SER A 100 15.88 -1.94 -2.60
C SER A 100 14.96 -1.09 -1.73
N TYR A 101 13.95 -0.52 -2.40
CA TYR A 101 13.01 0.38 -1.75
C TYR A 101 11.61 -0.02 -2.21
N PRO A 102 11.10 -1.17 -1.72
CA PRO A 102 9.84 -1.69 -2.23
C PRO A 102 8.66 -0.81 -1.85
N TYR A 103 7.82 -0.55 -2.83
CA TYR A 103 6.56 0.14 -2.62
C TYR A 103 5.55 -0.37 -3.65
N ILE A 104 4.28 -0.17 -3.36
CA ILE A 104 3.22 -0.54 -4.28
C ILE A 104 2.27 0.64 -4.44
N VAL A 105 1.80 0.84 -5.67
CA VAL A 105 0.82 1.86 -5.99
C VAL A 105 -0.38 1.18 -6.60
N VAL A 106 -1.55 1.41 -6.03
CA VAL A 106 -2.80 0.95 -6.63
C VAL A 106 -3.63 2.15 -7.03
N LYS A 107 -4.40 1.97 -8.11
CA LYS A 107 -5.28 3.00 -8.63
C LYS A 107 -6.72 2.49 -8.55
N THR A 108 -7.60 3.32 -8.04
CA THR A 108 -9.03 3.01 -7.95
C THR A 108 -9.83 4.26 -8.30
N GLU A 109 -11.16 4.10 -8.43
CA GLU A 109 -12.01 5.27 -8.56
C GLU A 109 -11.88 6.14 -7.31
N TYR A 110 -12.11 7.44 -7.44
CA TYR A 110 -12.05 8.32 -6.29
C TYR A 110 -13.15 7.99 -5.30
N ILE A 111 -12.76 7.82 -4.04
CA ILE A 111 -13.68 7.61 -2.93
C ILE A 111 -13.23 8.54 -1.81
N ASN A 112 -14.16 9.37 -1.33
CA ASN A 112 -13.83 10.37 -0.32
C ASN A 112 -13.96 9.76 1.08
N LYS A 113 -12.99 8.96 1.44
CA LYS A 113 -12.90 8.36 2.79
C LYS A 113 -11.46 8.26 3.21
N THR A 114 -11.26 8.20 4.53
CA THR A 114 -9.92 8.02 5.10
C THR A 114 -9.42 6.61 4.80
N ILE A 115 -8.13 6.49 4.55
CA ILE A 115 -7.53 5.19 4.27
C ILE A 115 -6.93 4.64 5.56
N ALA A 116 -7.32 3.41 5.87
CA ALA A 116 -6.73 2.65 6.96
C ALA A 116 -5.77 1.64 6.36
N PHE A 117 -4.50 1.79 6.66
CA PHE A 117 -3.45 0.89 6.16
C PHE A 117 -3.24 -0.23 7.17
N LYS A 118 -3.14 -1.45 6.67
CA LYS A 118 -2.92 -2.62 7.53
C LYS A 118 -1.72 -3.41 7.09
#